data_1a1b168d68ebe34cb54b008bda0ff69f
#
_entry.id   1a1b168d68ebe34cb54b008bda0ff69f
#
_cell.length_a   1.000
_cell.length_b   1.000
_cell.length_c   1.000
_cell.angle_alpha   90.00
_cell.angle_beta   90.00
_cell.angle_gamma   90.00
#
_symmetry.space_group_name_H-M   'P 1'
#
loop_
_entity.id
_entity.type
_entity.pdbx_description
1 polymer ?
#
loop_
_entity_poly.entity_id
_entity_poly.type
_entity_poly.pdbx_seq_one_letter_code
_entity_poly.pdbx_strand_id
1 'polypeptide(L)'
;MATQLQWASVTRLLCTLVLSSALTACGSGLLQPTVEPEPAPDMFSPLDRPAEQYSAQANVAAGDDVFAWNVLAVRALLQQGNSAEARERLTGLRTGASLSQQPVVTLLEAAVLLTEQQPGQSLQRLRGIDGQRLAPSARAYLRLLEANGYEQQQQPLDAARALIARHDLLAGPAQNNNRERIYRLLAQVDVASLRRAQGEHNSPEANGWFRLMAILNAGDQPAARRSWQLQSWSGSYPDHPGRVYLPDAQDVAQPQAFEPSHIAVMLPLSGRLAEQGEAIRNGILSAGQGQTTRISFLDTQGADMAALYRQAAQQGADFILGPLLKENVDALLKQDPAMPVLALNQPAYQPQLAAFYYFSLSPEGEAADAARRMWDDGHQQPLVFAPANELGRRVAAEFNRQWQAQSGRPAILAYFNNQASIENDVRRALNSRPAAAAAGQVQTLEGSTPGLVPEARPADSVFMVTNAAETRYILPYFDFVRDSRAARLPTYVISRSYIPAGEAPMGELAGLRLSDMPWMFDGAPQLKEEVLSLWPEANAGWLRLFALGYDARALVMQLPALRQGAPAVPGLTGELTVSPEGVVQRRLQWREYVNGDWLSIGQQTEPQ
;
A
#
# COMPACT_ATOMS: atom_id res chain seq x y z
N MET A 1 -41.70 9.27 -55.26
CA MET A 1 -42.92 9.89 -54.81
C MET A 1 -42.51 11.00 -53.90
N ALA A 2 -42.28 12.22 -54.35
CA ALA A 2 -43.28 13.27 -54.57
C ALA A 2 -43.80 13.66 -53.18
N THR A 3 -43.72 14.86 -52.68
CA THR A 3 -43.83 16.22 -53.18
C THR A 3 -43.45 17.16 -52.06
N GLN A 4 -42.56 18.16 -52.17
CA GLN A 4 -42.80 19.49 -52.66
C GLN A 4 -44.06 20.15 -52.04
N LEU A 5 -44.03 21.30 -51.52
CA LEU A 5 -43.86 22.68 -52.00
C LEU A 5 -44.23 23.59 -50.82
N GLN A 6 -43.65 24.65 -50.55
CA GLN A 6 -43.47 25.93 -51.21
C GLN A 6 -44.18 27.10 -50.49
N TRP A 7 -43.44 28.20 -50.47
CA TRP A 7 -43.79 29.61 -50.67
C TRP A 7 -44.30 30.38 -49.44
N ALA A 8 -43.72 31.39 -49.09
CA ALA A 8 -43.21 32.65 -49.64
C ALA A 8 -44.07 33.82 -49.17
N SER A 9 -43.37 34.84 -48.83
CA SER A 9 -43.59 36.26 -49.30
C SER A 9 -44.39 37.21 -48.44
N VAL A 10 -43.77 38.32 -48.26
CA VAL A 10 -44.07 39.69 -48.78
C VAL A 10 -44.81 40.54 -47.75
N THR A 11 -44.55 41.75 -47.43
CA THR A 11 -43.94 42.95 -48.01
C THR A 11 -44.18 44.14 -47.05
N ARG A 12 -43.22 45.00 -46.93
CA ARG A 12 -43.27 46.45 -47.02
C ARG A 12 -44.43 47.24 -46.41
N LEU A 13 -44.12 48.33 -45.71
CA LEU A 13 -44.29 49.75 -46.10
C LEU A 13 -43.93 50.63 -44.91
N LEU A 14 -42.97 51.47 -44.99
CA LEU A 14 -42.88 52.85 -45.51
C LEU A 14 -43.33 53.92 -44.53
N CYS A 15 -42.38 54.82 -44.25
CA CYS A 15 -42.37 56.26 -44.20
C CYS A 15 -43.30 56.97 -43.19
N THR A 16 -42.75 57.92 -42.44
CA THR A 16 -42.39 59.31 -42.82
C THR A 16 -41.77 60.03 -41.62
N LEU A 17 -40.61 60.58 -41.73
CA LEU A 17 -40.20 61.98 -41.72
C LEU A 17 -41.01 62.94 -40.84
N VAL A 18 -40.31 63.51 -39.84
CA VAL A 18 -40.31 64.95 -39.57
C VAL A 18 -38.95 65.43 -39.13
N LEU A 19 -38.32 66.28 -39.89
CA LEU A 19 -37.18 67.12 -39.57
C LEU A 19 -37.59 68.16 -38.54
N SER A 20 -36.74 68.39 -37.53
CA SER A 20 -36.58 69.72 -36.90
C SER A 20 -35.18 69.91 -36.41
N SER A 21 -34.51 70.80 -37.08
CA SER A 21 -33.17 71.31 -36.81
C SER A 21 -33.12 72.12 -35.52
N ALA A 22 -32.12 71.93 -34.68
CA ALA A 22 -31.54 72.99 -33.89
C ALA A 22 -30.03 72.70 -33.67
N LEU A 23 -29.23 73.48 -34.37
CA LEU A 23 -27.81 73.65 -34.11
C LEU A 23 -27.58 74.23 -32.69
N THR A 24 -26.70 73.64 -31.92
CA THR A 24 -25.73 74.38 -31.05
C THR A 24 -24.51 73.52 -30.75
N ALA A 25 -23.47 73.97 -31.33
CA ALA A 25 -22.07 74.13 -30.86
C ALA A 25 -21.35 73.08 -29.95
N CYS A 26 -20.29 72.55 -30.57
CA CYS A 26 -18.93 72.33 -30.02
C CYS A 26 -18.77 71.80 -28.58
N GLY A 27 -18.31 70.56 -28.52
CA GLY A 27 -17.69 69.95 -27.37
C GLY A 27 -17.37 68.49 -27.70
N SER A 28 -16.35 68.23 -28.56
CA SER A 28 -15.77 66.88 -28.71
C SER A 28 -14.93 66.54 -27.49
N GLY A 29 -15.60 66.33 -26.37
CA GLY A 29 -15.05 65.55 -25.27
C GLY A 29 -15.38 64.09 -25.59
N LEU A 30 -14.43 63.31 -26.08
CA LEU A 30 -14.48 61.88 -26.02
C LEU A 30 -14.71 61.54 -24.53
N LEU A 31 -15.94 61.18 -24.19
CA LEU A 31 -16.25 60.51 -22.91
C LEU A 31 -15.44 59.21 -22.96
N GLN A 32 -14.22 59.26 -22.44
CA GLN A 32 -13.54 58.06 -22.01
C GLN A 32 -14.48 57.40 -20.98
N PRO A 33 -14.82 56.11 -21.16
CA PRO A 33 -15.61 55.43 -20.15
C PRO A 33 -14.87 55.56 -18.84
N THR A 34 -15.47 56.21 -17.84
CA THR A 34 -14.94 56.30 -16.49
C THR A 34 -14.90 54.88 -15.95
N VAL A 35 -13.69 54.35 -15.80
CA VAL A 35 -13.46 53.04 -15.17
C VAL A 35 -13.74 53.23 -13.69
N GLU A 36 -14.76 52.54 -13.16
CA GLU A 36 -15.04 52.55 -11.73
C GLU A 36 -14.01 51.63 -11.04
N PRO A 37 -13.43 52.01 -9.87
CA PRO A 37 -12.50 51.18 -9.13
C PRO A 37 -13.20 49.92 -8.61
N GLU A 38 -12.65 48.75 -8.94
CA GLU A 38 -13.10 47.47 -8.45
C GLU A 38 -12.03 46.89 -7.49
N PRO A 39 -12.41 46.08 -6.46
CA PRO A 39 -11.44 45.36 -5.67
C PRO A 39 -10.71 44.34 -6.56
N ALA A 40 -9.39 44.24 -6.36
CA ALA A 40 -8.59 43.33 -7.16
C ALA A 40 -8.89 41.86 -6.83
N PRO A 41 -9.09 41.00 -7.85
CA PRO A 41 -9.16 39.55 -7.63
C PRO A 41 -7.78 39.00 -7.24
N ASP A 42 -7.73 37.69 -6.90
CA ASP A 42 -6.44 37.05 -6.65
C ASP A 42 -5.49 37.26 -7.83
N MET A 43 -4.26 37.68 -7.53
CA MET A 43 -3.22 38.04 -8.52
C MET A 43 -2.89 36.89 -9.50
N PHE A 44 -3.18 35.65 -9.13
CA PHE A 44 -2.92 34.46 -9.93
C PHE A 44 -4.18 33.70 -10.35
N SER A 45 -5.36 34.33 -10.18
CA SER A 45 -6.62 33.83 -10.77
C SER A 45 -6.52 33.72 -12.30
N PRO A 46 -7.40 32.91 -12.94
CA PRO A 46 -7.53 32.89 -14.40
C PRO A 46 -7.78 34.30 -14.95
N LEU A 47 -7.13 34.62 -16.06
CA LEU A 47 -7.33 35.90 -16.73
C LEU A 47 -8.57 35.81 -17.64
N ASP A 48 -9.56 36.68 -17.41
CA ASP A 48 -10.84 36.73 -18.10
C ASP A 48 -11.05 38.02 -18.92
N ARG A 49 -10.09 38.95 -18.84
CA ARG A 49 -10.12 40.26 -19.49
C ARG A 49 -8.84 40.49 -20.32
N PRO A 50 -8.91 41.37 -21.36
CA PRO A 50 -7.71 41.79 -22.07
C PRO A 50 -6.81 42.68 -21.18
N ALA A 51 -5.52 42.80 -21.55
CA ALA A 51 -4.51 43.52 -20.77
C ALA A 51 -4.85 44.99 -20.53
N GLU A 52 -5.51 45.63 -21.50
CA GLU A 52 -5.93 47.04 -21.43
C GLU A 52 -6.92 47.29 -20.28
N GLN A 53 -7.83 46.36 -20.04
CA GLN A 53 -8.81 46.48 -18.95
C GLN A 53 -8.15 46.30 -17.57
N TYR A 54 -7.23 45.35 -17.41
CA TYR A 54 -6.42 45.21 -16.18
C TYR A 54 -5.57 46.45 -15.95
N SER A 55 -5.01 47.02 -17.01
CA SER A 55 -4.20 48.25 -16.95
C SER A 55 -5.07 49.48 -16.55
N ALA A 56 -6.27 49.56 -17.09
CA ALA A 56 -7.22 50.65 -16.75
C ALA A 56 -7.61 50.55 -15.26
N GLN A 57 -7.91 49.38 -14.74
CA GLN A 57 -8.19 49.21 -13.32
C GLN A 57 -6.96 49.53 -12.43
N ALA A 58 -5.75 49.16 -12.84
CA ALA A 58 -4.55 49.52 -12.11
C ALA A 58 -4.32 51.03 -11.99
N ASN A 59 -4.78 51.82 -12.98
CA ASN A 59 -4.65 53.29 -12.99
C ASN A 59 -5.64 53.99 -12.06
N VAL A 60 -6.77 53.36 -11.72
CA VAL A 60 -7.82 53.95 -10.86
C VAL A 60 -7.86 53.33 -9.48
N ALA A 61 -7.18 52.19 -9.27
CA ALA A 61 -7.08 51.49 -7.98
C ALA A 61 -6.34 52.30 -6.94
N ALA A 62 -6.55 51.98 -5.65
CA ALA A 62 -5.89 52.59 -4.51
C ALA A 62 -5.39 51.52 -3.54
N GLY A 63 -4.40 51.89 -2.73
CA GLY A 63 -3.85 51.00 -1.69
C GLY A 63 -3.20 49.72 -2.26
N ASP A 64 -3.46 48.59 -1.63
CA ASP A 64 -2.87 47.30 -2.00
C ASP A 64 -3.40 46.76 -3.35
N ASP A 65 -4.56 47.20 -3.78
CA ASP A 65 -5.17 46.78 -5.06
C ASP A 65 -4.36 47.29 -6.27
N VAL A 66 -3.64 48.41 -6.14
CA VAL A 66 -2.75 48.89 -7.22
C VAL A 66 -1.71 47.86 -7.61
N PHE A 67 -1.09 47.20 -6.63
CA PHE A 67 -0.11 46.16 -6.87
C PHE A 67 -0.76 44.92 -7.56
N ALA A 68 -1.88 44.49 -7.03
CA ALA A 68 -2.59 43.30 -7.54
C ALA A 68 -3.06 43.49 -9.00
N TRP A 69 -3.68 44.65 -9.33
CA TRP A 69 -4.11 44.96 -10.70
C TRP A 69 -2.93 45.05 -11.69
N ASN A 70 -1.79 45.60 -11.26
CA ASN A 70 -0.58 45.63 -12.09
C ASN A 70 0.01 44.25 -12.32
N VAL A 71 -0.03 43.35 -11.33
CA VAL A 71 0.35 41.93 -11.52
C VAL A 71 -0.53 41.26 -12.58
N LEU A 72 -1.86 41.46 -12.51
CA LEU A 72 -2.81 40.93 -13.49
C LEU A 72 -2.56 41.52 -14.89
N ALA A 73 -2.29 42.83 -14.99
CA ALA A 73 -1.97 43.48 -16.25
C ALA A 73 -0.67 42.91 -16.88
N VAL A 74 0.39 42.73 -16.10
CA VAL A 74 1.65 42.12 -16.59
C VAL A 74 1.40 40.70 -17.07
N ARG A 75 0.65 39.88 -16.32
CA ARG A 75 0.31 38.50 -16.73
C ARG A 75 -0.50 38.47 -18.02
N ALA A 76 -1.47 39.38 -18.18
CA ALA A 76 -2.29 39.46 -19.39
C ALA A 76 -1.48 39.91 -20.62
N LEU A 77 -0.56 40.88 -20.46
CA LEU A 77 0.40 41.27 -21.51
C LEU A 77 1.28 40.10 -21.95
N LEU A 78 1.80 39.32 -21.01
CA LEU A 78 2.61 38.13 -21.33
C LEU A 78 1.77 37.05 -22.06
N GLN A 79 0.50 36.88 -21.68
CA GLN A 79 -0.38 35.95 -22.36
C GLN A 79 -0.69 36.39 -23.81
N GLN A 80 -0.71 37.70 -24.09
CA GLN A 80 -0.86 38.27 -25.42
C GLN A 80 0.46 38.29 -26.24
N GLY A 81 1.57 37.89 -25.63
CA GLY A 81 2.91 37.90 -26.24
C GLY A 81 3.58 39.29 -26.24
N ASN A 82 3.04 40.28 -25.54
CA ASN A 82 3.57 41.64 -25.44
C ASN A 82 4.60 41.74 -24.29
N SER A 83 5.77 41.10 -24.48
CA SER A 83 6.83 41.05 -23.46
C SER A 83 7.49 42.41 -23.19
N ALA A 84 7.55 43.29 -24.20
CA ALA A 84 8.15 44.60 -24.05
C ALA A 84 7.40 45.50 -23.07
N GLU A 85 6.09 45.62 -23.24
CA GLU A 85 5.23 46.39 -22.35
C GLU A 85 5.09 45.76 -20.96
N ALA A 86 5.03 44.40 -20.91
CA ALA A 86 5.09 43.67 -19.65
C ALA A 86 6.35 43.99 -18.83
N ARG A 87 7.51 44.08 -19.48
CA ARG A 87 8.80 44.43 -18.85
C ARG A 87 8.81 45.87 -18.34
N GLU A 88 8.30 46.81 -19.13
CA GLU A 88 8.21 48.22 -18.71
C GLU A 88 7.37 48.36 -17.44
N ARG A 89 6.15 47.78 -17.45
CA ARG A 89 5.24 47.77 -16.31
C ARG A 89 5.84 47.06 -15.09
N LEU A 90 6.52 45.95 -15.29
CA LEU A 90 7.22 45.22 -14.25
C LEU A 90 8.36 46.03 -13.59
N THR A 91 9.03 46.87 -14.36
CA THR A 91 10.06 47.79 -13.83
C THR A 91 9.46 48.79 -12.82
N GLY A 92 8.28 49.30 -13.12
CA GLY A 92 7.53 50.15 -12.18
C GLY A 92 7.12 49.38 -10.92
N LEU A 93 6.60 48.17 -11.07
CA LEU A 93 6.24 47.31 -9.92
C LEU A 93 7.44 47.02 -9.01
N ARG A 94 8.60 46.72 -9.56
CA ARG A 94 9.80 46.38 -8.82
C ARG A 94 10.27 47.52 -7.90
N THR A 95 10.17 48.76 -8.33
CA THR A 95 10.59 49.92 -7.55
C THR A 95 9.64 50.22 -6.39
N GLY A 96 8.36 49.91 -6.53
CA GLY A 96 7.33 50.15 -5.51
C GLY A 96 6.99 48.97 -4.61
N ALA A 97 7.50 47.78 -4.89
CA ALA A 97 7.14 46.57 -4.17
C ALA A 97 7.72 46.48 -2.77
N SER A 98 6.90 46.19 -1.77
CA SER A 98 7.30 45.85 -0.41
C SER A 98 8.09 44.53 -0.35
N LEU A 99 8.79 44.27 0.77
CA LEU A 99 9.53 43.02 0.96
C LEU A 99 8.64 41.77 0.83
N SER A 100 7.38 41.85 1.26
CA SER A 100 6.41 40.73 1.10
C SER A 100 5.95 40.55 -0.33
N GLN A 101 6.04 41.54 -1.19
CA GLN A 101 5.65 41.51 -2.61
C GLN A 101 6.81 41.12 -3.53
N GLN A 102 8.07 41.16 -3.08
CA GLN A 102 9.26 40.83 -3.88
C GLN A 102 9.21 39.42 -4.51
N PRO A 103 8.74 38.36 -3.82
CA PRO A 103 8.59 37.04 -4.44
C PRO A 103 7.64 37.04 -5.66
N VAL A 104 6.56 37.83 -5.60
CA VAL A 104 5.63 37.98 -6.73
C VAL A 104 6.29 38.70 -7.92
N VAL A 105 7.07 39.75 -7.65
CA VAL A 105 7.86 40.43 -8.69
C VAL A 105 8.83 39.46 -9.35
N THR A 106 9.51 38.62 -8.56
CA THR A 106 10.44 37.59 -9.09
C THR A 106 9.74 36.56 -9.96
N LEU A 107 8.50 36.15 -9.61
CA LEU A 107 7.69 35.27 -10.46
C LEU A 107 7.38 35.92 -11.82
N LEU A 108 7.04 37.21 -11.83
CA LEU A 108 6.76 37.94 -13.09
C LEU A 108 8.03 38.13 -13.92
N GLU A 109 9.19 38.42 -13.30
CA GLU A 109 10.48 38.48 -13.99
C GLU A 109 10.81 37.14 -14.66
N ALA A 110 10.60 36.02 -13.95
CA ALA A 110 10.77 34.68 -14.50
C ALA A 110 9.82 34.39 -15.68
N ALA A 111 8.56 34.87 -15.59
CA ALA A 111 7.58 34.73 -16.66
C ALA A 111 7.98 35.53 -17.91
N VAL A 112 8.50 36.76 -17.77
CA VAL A 112 9.06 37.54 -18.87
C VAL A 112 10.22 36.79 -19.54
N LEU A 113 11.16 36.27 -18.77
CA LEU A 113 12.29 35.50 -19.30
C LEU A 113 11.84 34.27 -20.11
N LEU A 114 10.79 33.58 -19.69
CA LEU A 114 10.22 32.46 -20.46
C LEU A 114 9.63 32.92 -21.81
N THR A 115 8.92 34.03 -21.82
CA THR A 115 8.38 34.61 -23.06
C THR A 115 9.51 35.02 -24.02
N GLU A 116 10.64 35.42 -23.47
CA GLU A 116 11.84 35.78 -24.25
C GLU A 116 12.76 34.59 -24.59
N GLN A 117 12.26 33.36 -24.38
CA GLN A 117 13.02 32.12 -24.68
C GLN A 117 14.33 32.00 -23.88
N GLN A 118 14.34 32.46 -22.62
CA GLN A 118 15.48 32.38 -21.71
C GLN A 118 15.19 31.46 -20.51
N PRO A 119 14.85 30.18 -20.74
CA PRO A 119 14.38 29.27 -19.68
C PRO A 119 15.43 29.02 -18.58
N GLY A 120 16.71 28.99 -18.92
CA GLY A 120 17.81 28.79 -17.96
C GLY A 120 17.86 29.91 -16.91
N GLN A 121 17.73 31.17 -17.33
CA GLN A 121 17.70 32.33 -16.41
C GLN A 121 16.41 32.36 -15.58
N SER A 122 15.28 32.02 -16.21
CA SER A 122 14.01 31.92 -15.52
C SER A 122 14.07 30.90 -14.36
N LEU A 123 14.49 29.66 -14.65
CA LEU A 123 14.63 28.60 -13.65
C LEU A 123 15.62 28.98 -12.53
N GLN A 124 16.71 29.67 -12.87
CA GLN A 124 17.66 30.17 -11.87
C GLN A 124 17.02 31.17 -10.92
N ARG A 125 16.18 32.07 -11.41
CA ARG A 125 15.43 33.01 -10.56
C ARG A 125 14.41 32.32 -9.67
N LEU A 126 13.66 31.36 -10.20
CA LEU A 126 12.65 30.61 -9.46
C LEU A 126 13.24 29.79 -8.30
N ARG A 127 14.47 29.25 -8.46
CA ARG A 127 15.17 28.51 -7.38
C ARG A 127 15.40 29.33 -6.11
N GLY A 128 15.46 30.65 -6.21
CA GLY A 128 15.63 31.56 -5.08
C GLY A 128 14.35 31.81 -4.26
N ILE A 129 13.19 31.32 -4.72
CA ILE A 129 11.91 31.55 -4.08
C ILE A 129 11.59 30.44 -3.07
N ASP A 130 11.35 30.80 -1.81
CA ASP A 130 10.79 29.88 -0.84
C ASP A 130 9.29 29.68 -1.11
N GLY A 131 8.94 28.62 -1.83
CA GLY A 131 7.58 28.30 -2.20
C GLY A 131 6.63 28.08 -1.00
N GLN A 132 7.17 27.73 0.19
CA GLN A 132 6.37 27.52 1.40
C GLN A 132 5.74 28.82 1.92
N ARG A 133 6.38 29.96 1.63
CA ARG A 133 5.91 31.28 2.04
C ARG A 133 4.94 31.93 1.07
N LEU A 134 4.73 31.30 -0.09
CA LEU A 134 3.77 31.80 -1.08
C LEU A 134 2.34 31.37 -0.75
N ALA A 135 1.37 32.24 -1.08
CA ALA A 135 -0.04 31.86 -1.13
C ALA A 135 -0.25 30.68 -2.11
N PRO A 136 -1.27 29.83 -1.91
CA PRO A 136 -1.49 28.66 -2.76
C PRO A 136 -1.56 28.97 -4.27
N SER A 137 -2.22 30.05 -4.68
CA SER A 137 -2.33 30.49 -6.06
C SER A 137 -0.97 30.92 -6.67
N ALA A 138 -0.15 31.66 -5.89
CA ALA A 138 1.19 32.06 -6.27
C ALA A 138 2.13 30.84 -6.37
N ARG A 139 1.98 29.87 -5.47
CA ARG A 139 2.72 28.62 -5.50
C ARG A 139 2.34 27.79 -6.73
N ALA A 140 1.06 27.72 -7.05
CA ALA A 140 0.59 27.06 -8.28
C ALA A 140 1.19 27.73 -9.54
N TYR A 141 1.31 29.05 -9.53
CA TYR A 141 1.94 29.79 -10.62
C TYR A 141 3.45 29.57 -10.70
N LEU A 142 4.16 29.53 -9.55
CA LEU A 142 5.58 29.14 -9.48
C LEU A 142 5.80 27.79 -10.19
N ARG A 143 5.03 26.76 -9.80
CA ARG A 143 5.14 25.42 -10.38
C ARG A 143 4.82 25.40 -11.89
N LEU A 144 3.91 26.25 -12.34
CA LEU A 144 3.63 26.40 -13.77
C LEU A 144 4.82 26.98 -14.53
N LEU A 145 5.47 28.01 -13.99
CA LEU A 145 6.66 28.62 -14.60
C LEU A 145 7.85 27.65 -14.63
N GLU A 146 8.07 26.89 -13.56
CA GLU A 146 9.09 25.83 -13.54
C GLU A 146 8.82 24.81 -14.65
N ALA A 147 7.59 24.31 -14.76
CA ALA A 147 7.21 23.38 -15.81
C ALA A 147 7.46 23.94 -17.22
N ASN A 148 7.04 25.20 -17.48
CA ASN A 148 7.27 25.86 -18.75
C ASN A 148 8.78 25.99 -19.05
N GLY A 149 9.58 26.33 -18.04
CA GLY A 149 11.03 26.43 -18.20
C GLY A 149 11.69 25.09 -18.54
N TYR A 150 11.30 24.03 -17.88
CA TYR A 150 11.79 22.67 -18.18
C TYR A 150 11.31 22.16 -19.53
N GLU A 151 10.06 22.46 -19.93
CA GLU A 151 9.60 22.09 -21.28
C GLU A 151 10.38 22.80 -22.40
N GLN A 152 10.66 24.11 -22.25
CA GLN A 152 11.50 24.84 -23.21
C GLN A 152 12.93 24.28 -23.27
N GLN A 153 13.42 23.65 -22.20
CA GLN A 153 14.71 22.95 -22.16
C GLN A 153 14.63 21.48 -22.63
N GLN A 154 13.47 21.02 -23.09
CA GLN A 154 13.23 19.62 -23.49
C GLN A 154 13.49 18.62 -22.36
N GLN A 155 13.13 18.99 -21.12
CA GLN A 155 13.25 18.17 -19.92
C GLN A 155 11.84 17.75 -19.43
N PRO A 156 11.15 16.80 -20.13
CA PRO A 156 9.76 16.48 -19.86
C PRO A 156 9.53 15.85 -18.47
N LEU A 157 10.52 15.13 -17.94
CA LEU A 157 10.44 14.52 -16.61
C LEU A 157 10.40 15.58 -15.50
N ASP A 158 11.28 16.59 -15.57
CA ASP A 158 11.33 17.65 -14.56
C ASP A 158 10.15 18.61 -14.70
N ALA A 159 9.67 18.85 -15.93
CA ALA A 159 8.43 19.57 -16.18
C ALA A 159 7.23 18.86 -15.54
N ALA A 160 7.12 17.54 -15.71
CA ALA A 160 6.07 16.75 -15.10
C ALA A 160 6.14 16.78 -13.57
N ARG A 161 7.33 16.71 -12.95
CA ARG A 161 7.51 16.84 -11.50
C ARG A 161 6.94 18.16 -10.97
N ALA A 162 7.20 19.27 -11.66
CA ALA A 162 6.67 20.57 -11.30
C ALA A 162 5.13 20.60 -11.40
N LEU A 163 4.55 20.00 -12.45
CA LEU A 163 3.10 19.94 -12.61
C LEU A 163 2.42 18.98 -11.61
N ILE A 164 3.07 17.89 -11.22
CA ILE A 164 2.59 17.01 -10.15
C ILE A 164 2.52 17.80 -8.84
N ALA A 165 3.60 18.50 -8.48
CA ALA A 165 3.60 19.36 -7.29
C ALA A 165 2.61 20.54 -7.34
N ARG A 166 2.07 20.85 -8.53
CA ARG A 166 1.02 21.86 -8.75
C ARG A 166 -0.38 21.29 -8.56
N HIS A 167 -0.57 20.00 -8.73
CA HIS A 167 -1.89 19.38 -8.92
C HIS A 167 -2.87 19.70 -7.79
N ASP A 168 -2.47 19.51 -6.54
CA ASP A 168 -3.30 19.73 -5.35
C ASP A 168 -3.56 21.21 -5.04
N LEU A 169 -2.87 22.11 -5.74
CA LEU A 169 -3.08 23.57 -5.62
C LEU A 169 -4.18 24.09 -6.59
N LEU A 170 -4.75 23.20 -7.38
CA LEU A 170 -5.73 23.51 -8.41
C LEU A 170 -7.07 22.83 -8.14
N ALA A 171 -8.13 23.34 -8.78
CA ALA A 171 -9.46 22.74 -8.76
C ALA A 171 -10.13 22.83 -10.14
N GLY A 172 -11.13 21.97 -10.35
CA GLY A 172 -11.99 22.01 -11.53
C GLY A 172 -11.25 21.87 -12.87
N PRO A 173 -11.60 22.65 -13.91
CA PRO A 173 -11.00 22.54 -15.25
C PRO A 173 -9.48 22.75 -15.26
N ALA A 174 -8.95 23.63 -14.42
CA ALA A 174 -7.51 23.89 -14.33
C ALA A 174 -6.73 22.65 -13.85
N GLN A 175 -7.29 21.90 -12.89
CA GLN A 175 -6.73 20.66 -12.40
C GLN A 175 -6.76 19.57 -13.47
N ASN A 176 -7.84 19.45 -14.23
CA ASN A 176 -7.95 18.50 -15.34
C ASN A 176 -6.92 18.78 -16.44
N ASN A 177 -6.79 20.04 -16.86
CA ASN A 177 -5.79 20.44 -17.86
C ASN A 177 -4.35 20.17 -17.38
N ASN A 178 -4.09 20.39 -16.09
CA ASN A 178 -2.79 20.10 -15.49
C ASN A 178 -2.48 18.58 -15.53
N ARG A 179 -3.45 17.75 -15.18
CA ARG A 179 -3.34 16.28 -15.24
C ARG A 179 -3.06 15.78 -16.65
N GLU A 180 -3.77 16.29 -17.63
CA GLU A 180 -3.55 15.94 -19.04
C GLU A 180 -2.14 16.32 -19.50
N ARG A 181 -1.65 17.48 -19.06
CA ARG A 181 -0.29 17.92 -19.40
C ARG A 181 0.77 17.03 -18.75
N ILE A 182 0.58 16.59 -17.49
CA ILE A 182 1.44 15.60 -16.83
C ILE A 182 1.52 14.32 -17.66
N TYR A 183 0.37 13.79 -18.06
CA TYR A 183 0.30 12.58 -18.87
C TYR A 183 1.07 12.73 -20.20
N ARG A 184 0.85 13.80 -20.95
CA ARG A 184 1.52 14.06 -22.22
C ARG A 184 3.04 14.21 -22.10
N LEU A 185 3.51 14.82 -21.03
CA LEU A 185 4.94 14.97 -20.79
C LEU A 185 5.58 13.62 -20.45
N LEU A 186 4.99 12.86 -19.54
CA LEU A 186 5.52 11.56 -19.15
C LEU A 186 5.40 10.52 -20.27
N ALA A 187 4.47 10.67 -21.20
CA ALA A 187 4.39 9.82 -22.40
C ALA A 187 5.61 9.93 -23.32
N GLN A 188 6.38 11.03 -23.23
CA GLN A 188 7.62 11.26 -23.99
C GLN A 188 8.86 10.71 -23.29
N VAL A 189 8.74 10.25 -22.05
CA VAL A 189 9.88 9.78 -21.24
C VAL A 189 10.06 8.28 -21.42
N ASP A 190 11.28 7.83 -21.66
CA ASP A 190 11.59 6.41 -21.77
C ASP A 190 11.38 5.65 -20.46
N VAL A 191 11.08 4.36 -20.59
CA VAL A 191 10.73 3.49 -19.44
C VAL A 191 11.86 3.40 -18.41
N ALA A 192 13.13 3.39 -18.86
CA ALA A 192 14.27 3.28 -17.95
C ALA A 192 14.43 4.57 -17.11
N SER A 193 14.20 5.73 -17.72
CA SER A 193 14.20 7.03 -17.03
C SER A 193 13.03 7.15 -16.05
N LEU A 194 11.82 6.70 -16.41
CA LEU A 194 10.68 6.65 -15.51
C LEU A 194 10.92 5.74 -14.29
N ARG A 195 11.54 4.58 -14.51
CA ARG A 195 11.90 3.67 -13.41
C ARG A 195 12.96 4.26 -12.48
N ARG A 196 14.00 4.91 -13.05
CA ARG A 196 15.04 5.60 -12.25
C ARG A 196 14.49 6.80 -11.48
N ALA A 197 13.44 7.42 -11.99
CA ALA A 197 12.80 8.57 -11.34
C ALA A 197 12.00 8.20 -10.09
N GLN A 198 11.65 6.94 -9.90
CA GLN A 198 10.98 6.45 -8.69
C GLN A 198 11.95 6.45 -7.51
N GLY A 199 11.49 6.77 -6.31
CA GLY A 199 12.34 6.79 -5.13
C GLY A 199 11.64 7.30 -3.87
N GLU A 200 12.27 7.06 -2.73
CA GLU A 200 11.74 7.41 -1.39
C GLU A 200 11.58 8.92 -1.17
N HIS A 201 12.31 9.74 -1.92
CA HIS A 201 12.24 11.21 -1.79
C HIS A 201 11.08 11.85 -2.58
N ASN A 202 10.35 11.07 -3.36
CA ASN A 202 9.19 11.55 -4.09
C ASN A 202 7.92 11.49 -3.25
N SER A 203 6.93 12.32 -3.59
CA SER A 203 5.57 12.11 -3.09
C SER A 203 4.99 10.77 -3.60
N PRO A 204 4.05 10.15 -2.87
CA PRO A 204 3.33 8.97 -3.36
C PRO A 204 2.68 9.21 -4.73
N GLU A 205 2.15 10.41 -4.96
CA GLU A 205 1.56 10.80 -6.24
C GLU A 205 2.59 10.79 -7.37
N ALA A 206 3.79 11.34 -7.15
CA ALA A 206 4.85 11.35 -8.17
C ALA A 206 5.29 9.92 -8.52
N ASN A 207 5.48 9.07 -7.52
CA ASN A 207 5.81 7.65 -7.75
C ASN A 207 4.68 6.92 -8.49
N GLY A 208 3.42 7.21 -8.15
CA GLY A 208 2.26 6.68 -8.85
C GLY A 208 2.27 7.04 -10.34
N TRP A 209 2.52 8.29 -10.68
CA TRP A 209 2.64 8.74 -12.05
C TRP A 209 3.78 8.06 -12.81
N PHE A 210 4.98 8.02 -12.24
CA PHE A 210 6.15 7.41 -12.90
C PHE A 210 5.95 5.92 -13.12
N ARG A 211 5.35 5.22 -12.15
CA ARG A 211 5.04 3.80 -12.27
C ARG A 211 3.97 3.53 -13.33
N LEU A 212 2.87 4.30 -13.34
CA LEU A 212 1.82 4.18 -14.35
C LEU A 212 2.39 4.35 -15.76
N MET A 213 3.14 5.44 -15.97
CA MET A 213 3.68 5.73 -17.29
C MET A 213 4.78 4.76 -17.72
N ALA A 214 5.56 4.20 -16.78
CA ALA A 214 6.49 3.11 -17.09
C ALA A 214 5.78 1.85 -17.59
N ILE A 215 4.56 1.58 -17.12
CA ILE A 215 3.72 0.47 -17.62
C ILE A 215 3.11 0.81 -18.98
N LEU A 216 2.57 2.02 -19.13
CA LEU A 216 1.89 2.44 -20.37
C LEU A 216 2.87 2.61 -21.55
N ASN A 217 4.08 3.13 -21.29
CA ASN A 217 5.10 3.36 -22.31
C ASN A 217 5.86 2.09 -22.70
N ALA A 218 5.73 0.98 -21.95
CA ALA A 218 6.37 -0.29 -22.28
C ALA A 218 5.60 -1.01 -23.39
N GLY A 219 6.02 -0.79 -24.67
CA GLY A 219 5.28 -1.21 -25.87
C GLY A 219 5.16 -2.73 -26.07
N ASP A 220 6.21 -3.50 -25.81
CA ASP A 220 6.32 -4.92 -26.20
C ASP A 220 6.07 -5.90 -25.05
N GLN A 221 5.09 -5.62 -24.18
CA GLN A 221 4.74 -6.52 -23.09
C GLN A 221 3.58 -7.44 -23.48
N PRO A 222 3.60 -8.73 -23.03
CA PRO A 222 2.42 -9.58 -23.11
C PRO A 222 1.21 -8.91 -22.45
N ALA A 223 0.04 -9.00 -23.09
CA ALA A 223 -1.18 -8.32 -22.62
C ALA A 223 -1.53 -8.70 -21.15
N ALA A 224 -1.38 -9.98 -20.79
CA ALA A 224 -1.62 -10.47 -19.43
C ALA A 224 -0.71 -9.77 -18.40
N ARG A 225 0.57 -9.59 -18.72
CA ARG A 225 1.54 -8.89 -17.85
C ARG A 225 1.17 -7.43 -17.67
N ARG A 226 0.81 -6.75 -18.76
CA ARG A 226 0.38 -5.35 -18.72
C ARG A 226 -0.88 -5.17 -17.88
N SER A 227 -1.91 -5.98 -18.10
CA SER A 227 -3.16 -5.95 -17.33
C SER A 227 -2.89 -6.16 -15.85
N TRP A 228 -2.07 -7.13 -15.51
CA TRP A 228 -1.68 -7.39 -14.14
C TRP A 228 -0.95 -6.20 -13.51
N GLN A 229 0.01 -5.58 -14.20
CA GLN A 229 0.73 -4.39 -13.71
C GLN A 229 -0.20 -3.20 -13.47
N LEU A 230 -1.17 -2.97 -14.37
CA LEU A 230 -2.17 -1.91 -14.23
C LEU A 230 -3.11 -2.18 -13.05
N GLN A 231 -3.52 -3.42 -12.83
CA GLN A 231 -4.32 -3.81 -11.68
C GLN A 231 -3.54 -3.62 -10.37
N SER A 232 -2.28 -4.05 -10.33
CA SER A 232 -1.35 -3.83 -9.22
C SER A 232 -1.21 -2.34 -8.91
N TRP A 233 -1.00 -1.52 -9.93
CA TRP A 233 -0.91 -0.08 -9.79
C TRP A 233 -2.22 0.51 -9.23
N SER A 234 -3.38 0.10 -9.77
CA SER A 234 -4.70 0.55 -9.33
C SER A 234 -4.96 0.24 -7.85
N GLY A 235 -4.52 -0.92 -7.37
CA GLY A 235 -4.62 -1.31 -5.96
C GLY A 235 -3.67 -0.54 -5.05
N SER A 236 -2.46 -0.21 -5.54
CA SER A 236 -1.47 0.57 -4.78
C SER A 236 -1.80 2.07 -4.71
N TYR A 237 -2.57 2.59 -5.68
CA TYR A 237 -2.87 4.00 -5.84
C TYR A 237 -4.38 4.22 -6.07
N PRO A 238 -5.26 3.93 -5.09
CA PRO A 238 -6.72 3.93 -5.28
C PRO A 238 -7.30 5.30 -5.64
N ASP A 239 -6.74 6.39 -5.13
CA ASP A 239 -7.23 7.76 -5.33
C ASP A 239 -6.36 8.61 -6.26
N HIS A 240 -5.45 7.96 -7.01
CA HIS A 240 -4.48 8.66 -7.83
C HIS A 240 -5.11 9.33 -9.06
N PRO A 241 -4.73 10.60 -9.38
CA PRO A 241 -5.33 11.34 -10.52
C PRO A 241 -5.07 10.68 -11.89
N GLY A 242 -4.06 9.84 -12.01
CA GLY A 242 -3.75 9.08 -13.22
C GLY A 242 -4.71 7.94 -13.55
N ARG A 243 -5.63 7.58 -12.65
CA ARG A 243 -6.59 6.48 -12.88
C ARG A 243 -7.47 6.66 -14.12
N VAL A 244 -7.73 7.90 -14.52
CA VAL A 244 -8.51 8.21 -15.72
C VAL A 244 -7.85 7.75 -17.04
N TYR A 245 -6.56 7.40 -16.99
CA TYR A 245 -5.82 6.87 -18.14
C TYR A 245 -5.66 5.36 -18.11
N LEU A 246 -6.28 4.68 -17.14
CA LEU A 246 -6.38 3.23 -17.17
C LEU A 246 -7.31 2.81 -18.31
N PRO A 247 -7.04 1.70 -19.02
CA PRO A 247 -7.98 1.10 -19.94
C PRO A 247 -9.32 0.84 -19.22
N ASP A 248 -10.43 0.92 -19.93
CA ASP A 248 -11.74 0.61 -19.36
C ASP A 248 -11.74 -0.77 -18.71
N ALA A 249 -12.46 -0.92 -17.58
CA ALA A 249 -12.50 -2.16 -16.82
C ALA A 249 -13.02 -3.38 -17.64
N GLN A 250 -13.64 -3.13 -18.78
CA GLN A 250 -14.07 -4.16 -19.74
C GLN A 250 -12.91 -4.68 -20.62
N ASP A 251 -11.84 -3.87 -20.79
CA ASP A 251 -10.60 -4.28 -21.48
C ASP A 251 -9.58 -4.91 -20.53
N VAL A 252 -9.77 -4.75 -19.22
CA VAL A 252 -9.01 -5.47 -18.20
C VAL A 252 -9.74 -6.79 -18.00
N ALA A 253 -9.34 -7.81 -18.78
CA ALA A 253 -9.81 -9.18 -18.62
C ALA A 253 -9.87 -9.52 -17.12
N GLN A 254 -10.95 -10.23 -16.70
CA GLN A 254 -11.07 -10.81 -15.36
C GLN A 254 -9.70 -11.37 -14.95
N PRO A 255 -9.30 -11.33 -13.67
CA PRO A 255 -7.99 -11.77 -13.23
C PRO A 255 -7.78 -13.20 -13.75
N GLN A 256 -7.17 -13.31 -14.92
CA GLN A 256 -6.71 -14.59 -15.41
C GLN A 256 -5.69 -15.10 -14.42
N ALA A 257 -5.83 -16.36 -14.04
CA ALA A 257 -4.81 -17.04 -13.26
C ALA A 257 -3.44 -16.66 -13.85
N PHE A 258 -2.58 -16.05 -13.04
CA PHE A 258 -1.27 -15.62 -13.52
C PHE A 258 -0.42 -16.87 -13.70
N GLU A 259 -0.19 -17.26 -14.94
CA GLU A 259 0.66 -18.39 -15.27
C GLU A 259 2.06 -17.89 -15.62
N PRO A 260 3.01 -17.90 -14.68
CA PRO A 260 4.36 -17.44 -14.97
C PRO A 260 5.04 -18.43 -15.93
N SER A 261 5.68 -17.86 -16.94
CA SER A 261 6.51 -18.64 -17.86
C SER A 261 7.89 -18.96 -17.27
N HIS A 262 8.38 -18.09 -16.38
CA HIS A 262 9.68 -18.23 -15.73
C HIS A 262 9.66 -17.68 -14.29
N ILE A 263 9.85 -18.56 -13.31
CA ILE A 263 9.97 -18.23 -11.89
C ILE A 263 11.44 -18.15 -11.51
N ALA A 264 11.88 -17.00 -10.98
CA ALA A 264 13.17 -16.86 -10.32
C ALA A 264 13.00 -17.16 -8.83
N VAL A 265 13.65 -18.19 -8.34
CA VAL A 265 13.63 -18.63 -6.94
C VAL A 265 14.85 -18.08 -6.21
N MET A 266 14.64 -17.26 -5.18
CA MET A 266 15.68 -16.61 -4.40
C MET A 266 15.79 -17.27 -3.02
N LEU A 267 16.81 -18.10 -2.80
CA LEU A 267 17.02 -18.87 -1.58
C LEU A 267 18.49 -18.83 -1.13
N PRO A 268 18.80 -19.01 0.17
CA PRO A 268 20.16 -19.22 0.64
C PRO A 268 20.60 -20.64 0.25
N LEU A 269 21.32 -20.78 -0.86
CA LEU A 269 21.76 -22.08 -1.38
C LEU A 269 23.21 -22.42 -1.01
N SER A 270 23.90 -21.52 -0.32
CA SER A 270 25.23 -21.73 0.21
C SER A 270 25.34 -21.22 1.66
N GLY A 271 26.46 -21.50 2.32
CA GLY A 271 26.73 -21.06 3.69
C GLY A 271 25.89 -21.78 4.74
N ARG A 272 25.69 -21.13 5.90
CA ARG A 272 25.09 -21.75 7.09
C ARG A 272 23.63 -22.18 6.92
N LEU A 273 22.90 -21.57 5.99
CA LEU A 273 21.49 -21.82 5.75
C LEU A 273 21.24 -22.64 4.47
N ALA A 274 22.28 -23.25 3.90
CA ALA A 274 22.17 -24.03 2.66
C ALA A 274 21.17 -25.19 2.77
N GLU A 275 21.20 -25.93 3.90
CA GLU A 275 20.28 -27.05 4.15
C GLU A 275 18.82 -26.59 4.17
N GLN A 276 18.53 -25.44 4.75
CA GLN A 276 17.20 -24.86 4.78
C GLN A 276 16.74 -24.41 3.37
N GLY A 277 17.64 -23.78 2.62
CA GLY A 277 17.40 -23.40 1.22
C GLY A 277 17.16 -24.62 0.33
N GLU A 278 17.92 -25.70 0.53
CA GLU A 278 17.75 -26.96 -0.21
C GLU A 278 16.41 -27.65 0.10
N ALA A 279 15.99 -27.69 1.34
CA ALA A 279 14.69 -28.24 1.74
C ALA A 279 13.55 -27.55 1.00
N ILE A 280 13.56 -26.21 0.98
CA ILE A 280 12.55 -25.41 0.25
C ILE A 280 12.66 -25.64 -1.26
N ARG A 281 13.88 -25.66 -1.83
CA ARG A 281 14.13 -25.95 -3.24
C ARG A 281 13.52 -27.28 -3.66
N ASN A 282 13.75 -28.31 -2.87
CA ASN A 282 13.25 -29.66 -3.15
C ASN A 282 11.71 -29.72 -3.11
N GLY A 283 11.07 -28.99 -2.18
CA GLY A 283 9.62 -28.82 -2.15
C GLY A 283 9.09 -28.12 -3.42
N ILE A 284 9.73 -27.02 -3.84
CA ILE A 284 9.37 -26.29 -5.07
C ILE A 284 9.46 -27.18 -6.30
N LEU A 285 10.52 -27.96 -6.42
CA LEU A 285 10.73 -28.87 -7.54
C LEU A 285 9.72 -30.01 -7.55
N SER A 286 9.41 -30.57 -6.37
CA SER A 286 8.43 -31.65 -6.21
C SER A 286 7.02 -31.20 -6.62
N ALA A 287 6.59 -30.01 -6.22
CA ALA A 287 5.28 -29.45 -6.62
C ALA A 287 5.18 -29.10 -8.10
N GLY A 288 6.31 -28.87 -8.77
CA GLY A 288 6.38 -28.49 -10.19
C GLY A 288 6.47 -29.67 -11.17
N GLN A 289 6.41 -30.91 -10.71
CA GLN A 289 6.51 -32.08 -11.59
C GLN A 289 5.41 -32.06 -12.67
N GLY A 290 5.81 -32.26 -13.93
CA GLY A 290 4.90 -32.22 -15.06
C GLY A 290 4.49 -30.84 -15.58
N GLN A 291 4.99 -29.75 -15.00
CA GLN A 291 4.73 -28.38 -15.46
C GLN A 291 5.84 -27.87 -16.39
N THR A 292 5.46 -27.03 -17.37
CA THR A 292 6.39 -26.46 -18.36
C THR A 292 7.03 -25.14 -17.92
N THR A 293 6.66 -24.61 -16.75
CA THR A 293 7.21 -23.36 -16.21
C THR A 293 8.71 -23.50 -15.96
N ARG A 294 9.50 -22.60 -16.54
CA ARG A 294 10.93 -22.53 -16.28
C ARG A 294 11.19 -22.07 -14.85
N ILE A 295 12.14 -22.69 -14.16
CA ILE A 295 12.58 -22.29 -12.82
C ILE A 295 14.10 -22.02 -12.87
N SER A 296 14.53 -20.89 -12.34
CA SER A 296 15.93 -20.57 -12.09
C SER A 296 16.15 -20.29 -10.61
N PHE A 297 17.29 -20.73 -10.08
CA PHE A 297 17.64 -20.55 -8.69
C PHE A 297 18.76 -19.50 -8.56
N LEU A 298 18.58 -18.55 -7.65
CA LEU A 298 19.51 -17.48 -7.33
C LEU A 298 19.88 -17.58 -5.85
N ASP A 299 21.19 -17.71 -5.56
CA ASP A 299 21.68 -17.79 -4.19
C ASP A 299 21.65 -16.41 -3.53
N THR A 300 20.98 -16.31 -2.40
CA THR A 300 20.87 -15.06 -1.62
C THR A 300 21.97 -14.89 -0.57
N GLN A 301 22.86 -15.85 -0.41
CA GLN A 301 23.92 -15.78 0.59
C GLN A 301 24.92 -14.68 0.26
N GLY A 302 24.95 -13.63 1.07
CA GLY A 302 25.88 -12.50 0.90
C GLY A 302 25.63 -11.66 -0.37
N ALA A 303 24.49 -11.85 -1.05
CA ALA A 303 24.18 -11.18 -2.29
C ALA A 303 23.44 -9.84 -2.08
N ASP A 304 23.68 -8.88 -2.99
CA ASP A 304 22.86 -7.68 -3.10
C ASP A 304 21.51 -8.02 -3.75
N MET A 305 20.42 -7.84 -3.03
CA MET A 305 19.08 -8.14 -3.51
C MET A 305 18.67 -7.32 -4.75
N ALA A 306 19.18 -6.09 -4.88
CA ALA A 306 18.95 -5.27 -6.07
C ALA A 306 19.64 -5.88 -7.31
N ALA A 307 20.84 -6.40 -7.14
CA ALA A 307 21.57 -7.09 -8.22
C ALA A 307 20.87 -8.40 -8.63
N LEU A 308 20.43 -9.20 -7.65
CA LEU A 308 19.68 -10.44 -7.93
C LEU A 308 18.35 -10.17 -8.62
N TYR A 309 17.63 -9.12 -8.21
CA TYR A 309 16.41 -8.71 -8.88
C TYR A 309 16.63 -8.33 -10.34
N ARG A 310 17.68 -7.53 -10.63
CA ARG A 310 18.06 -7.18 -12.00
C ARG A 310 18.46 -8.42 -12.81
N GLN A 311 19.22 -9.33 -12.21
CA GLN A 311 19.60 -10.60 -12.84
C GLN A 311 18.37 -11.43 -13.20
N ALA A 312 17.41 -11.61 -12.30
CA ALA A 312 16.15 -12.29 -12.57
C ALA A 312 15.41 -11.67 -13.76
N ALA A 313 15.29 -10.32 -13.76
CA ALA A 313 14.65 -9.59 -14.85
C ALA A 313 15.38 -9.77 -16.21
N GLN A 314 16.72 -9.74 -16.22
CA GLN A 314 17.53 -9.97 -17.42
C GLN A 314 17.40 -11.40 -17.96
N GLN A 315 17.21 -12.38 -17.08
CA GLN A 315 16.95 -13.78 -17.45
C GLN A 315 15.53 -14.02 -17.97
N GLY A 316 14.68 -12.97 -17.96
CA GLY A 316 13.31 -13.04 -18.43
C GLY A 316 12.34 -13.63 -17.42
N ALA A 317 12.67 -13.61 -16.10
CA ALA A 317 11.74 -13.99 -15.07
C ALA A 317 10.52 -13.06 -15.07
N ASP A 318 9.35 -13.62 -14.79
CA ASP A 318 8.08 -12.92 -14.69
C ASP A 318 7.40 -13.13 -13.31
N PHE A 319 8.02 -13.91 -12.43
CA PHE A 319 7.65 -14.11 -11.03
C PHE A 319 8.89 -14.35 -10.16
N ILE A 320 8.85 -13.86 -8.90
CA ILE A 320 9.87 -14.13 -7.89
C ILE A 320 9.26 -14.95 -6.75
N LEU A 321 9.89 -16.09 -6.42
CA LEU A 321 9.58 -16.91 -5.26
C LEU A 321 10.73 -16.80 -4.26
N GLY A 322 10.45 -16.34 -3.05
CA GLY A 322 11.45 -15.92 -2.09
C GLY A 322 11.56 -14.38 -2.04
N PRO A 323 12.52 -13.83 -1.30
CA PRO A 323 13.54 -14.51 -0.50
C PRO A 323 13.02 -15.08 0.83
N LEU A 324 13.89 -15.87 1.49
CA LEU A 324 13.59 -16.52 2.79
C LEU A 324 13.89 -15.62 3.99
N LEU A 325 15.00 -14.88 3.99
CA LEU A 325 15.43 -14.09 5.12
C LEU A 325 14.71 -12.74 5.18
N LYS A 326 14.35 -12.31 6.40
CA LYS A 326 13.64 -11.04 6.64
C LYS A 326 14.36 -9.83 6.03
N GLU A 327 15.66 -9.74 6.30
CA GLU A 327 16.51 -8.67 5.78
C GLU A 327 16.53 -8.62 4.24
N ASN A 328 16.46 -9.77 3.59
CA ASN A 328 16.40 -9.87 2.14
C ASN A 328 15.00 -9.49 1.60
N VAL A 329 13.93 -9.80 2.34
CA VAL A 329 12.57 -9.35 2.01
C VAL A 329 12.51 -7.82 2.11
N ASP A 330 13.02 -7.24 3.19
CA ASP A 330 13.07 -5.78 3.38
C ASP A 330 13.90 -5.09 2.27
N ALA A 331 15.03 -5.68 1.90
CA ALA A 331 15.88 -5.17 0.83
C ALA A 331 15.19 -5.25 -0.55
N LEU A 332 14.42 -6.33 -0.82
CA LEU A 332 13.67 -6.47 -2.06
C LEU A 332 12.47 -5.50 -2.12
N LEU A 333 11.78 -5.28 -1.01
CA LEU A 333 10.69 -4.31 -0.92
C LEU A 333 11.13 -2.90 -1.28
N LYS A 334 12.34 -2.50 -0.86
CA LYS A 334 12.94 -1.20 -1.20
C LYS A 334 13.19 -1.00 -2.70
N GLN A 335 13.22 -2.08 -3.48
CA GLN A 335 13.38 -2.01 -4.94
C GLN A 335 12.06 -1.72 -5.66
N ASP A 336 10.92 -1.65 -4.96
CA ASP A 336 9.57 -1.55 -5.52
C ASP A 336 9.40 -2.51 -6.72
N PRO A 337 9.42 -3.83 -6.49
CA PRO A 337 9.53 -4.82 -7.55
C PRO A 337 8.35 -4.76 -8.50
N ALA A 338 8.63 -4.60 -9.79
CA ALA A 338 7.62 -4.61 -10.85
C ALA A 338 7.12 -6.03 -11.20
N MET A 339 7.84 -7.08 -10.76
CA MET A 339 7.42 -8.48 -10.89
C MET A 339 6.63 -8.92 -9.65
N PRO A 340 5.65 -9.82 -9.80
CA PRO A 340 5.01 -10.46 -8.66
C PRO A 340 6.03 -11.17 -7.77
N VAL A 341 5.84 -11.07 -6.47
CA VAL A 341 6.71 -11.70 -5.47
C VAL A 341 5.87 -12.50 -4.49
N LEU A 342 6.26 -13.74 -4.22
CA LEU A 342 5.86 -14.49 -3.04
C LEU A 342 7.07 -14.64 -2.13
N ALA A 343 7.24 -13.72 -1.18
CA ALA A 343 8.29 -13.79 -0.18
C ALA A 343 8.00 -14.94 0.80
N LEU A 344 9.04 -15.68 1.19
CA LEU A 344 8.92 -16.81 2.12
C LEU A 344 9.14 -16.41 3.59
N ASN A 345 8.95 -15.13 3.88
CA ASN A 345 8.95 -14.56 5.23
C ASN A 345 8.15 -13.26 5.27
N GLN A 346 7.89 -12.77 6.48
CA GLN A 346 7.16 -11.53 6.70
C GLN A 346 8.08 -10.50 7.36
N PRO A 347 8.24 -9.30 6.79
CA PRO A 347 8.93 -8.18 7.43
C PRO A 347 8.12 -7.61 8.59
N ALA A 348 8.75 -6.79 9.42
CA ALA A 348 8.06 -6.13 10.53
C ALA A 348 7.00 -5.13 10.05
N TYR A 349 7.25 -4.46 8.93
CA TYR A 349 6.31 -3.59 8.23
C TYR A 349 5.97 -4.21 6.88
N GLN A 350 4.69 -4.42 6.64
CA GLN A 350 4.16 -5.00 5.41
C GLN A 350 3.45 -3.91 4.60
N PRO A 351 4.13 -3.28 3.63
CA PRO A 351 3.45 -2.36 2.74
C PRO A 351 2.42 -3.13 1.90
N GLN A 352 1.23 -2.56 1.75
CA GLN A 352 0.19 -3.12 0.89
C GLN A 352 0.57 -2.91 -0.59
N LEU A 353 1.36 -3.83 -1.12
CA LEU A 353 1.67 -3.88 -2.54
C LEU A 353 0.76 -4.93 -3.20
N ALA A 354 0.09 -4.55 -4.28
CA ALA A 354 -0.91 -5.41 -4.92
C ALA A 354 -0.34 -6.75 -5.44
N ALA A 355 0.96 -6.81 -5.71
CA ALA A 355 1.63 -7.97 -6.27
C ALA A 355 2.73 -8.54 -5.37
N PHE A 356 2.74 -8.17 -4.13
CA PHE A 356 3.66 -8.70 -3.15
C PHE A 356 2.88 -9.55 -2.15
N TYR A 357 3.27 -10.81 -2.05
CA TYR A 357 2.66 -11.78 -1.16
C TYR A 357 3.67 -12.26 -0.13
N TYR A 358 3.18 -12.64 1.03
CA TYR A 358 4.01 -13.11 2.13
C TYR A 358 3.54 -14.48 2.59
N PHE A 359 4.43 -15.45 2.60
CA PHE A 359 4.15 -16.79 3.09
C PHE A 359 5.22 -17.22 4.09
N SER A 360 4.84 -17.48 5.32
CA SER A 360 5.79 -17.87 6.36
C SER A 360 5.24 -18.95 7.29
N LEU A 361 6.15 -19.69 7.91
CA LEU A 361 5.85 -20.63 9.00
C LEU A 361 6.03 -19.94 10.36
N SER A 362 5.48 -18.75 10.52
CA SER A 362 5.69 -17.98 11.75
C SER A 362 4.87 -18.52 12.92
N PRO A 363 5.43 -18.52 14.15
CA PRO A 363 4.69 -18.84 15.37
C PRO A 363 3.52 -17.88 15.62
N GLU A 364 3.60 -16.65 15.11
CA GLU A 364 2.51 -15.68 15.14
C GLU A 364 1.29 -16.17 14.32
N GLY A 365 1.54 -16.80 13.16
CA GLY A 365 0.47 -17.43 12.36
C GLY A 365 -0.20 -18.59 13.09
N GLU A 366 0.56 -19.40 13.84
CA GLU A 366 0.03 -20.47 14.70
C GLU A 366 -0.82 -19.88 15.84
N ALA A 367 -0.38 -18.77 16.44
CA ALA A 367 -1.15 -18.09 17.48
C ALA A 367 -2.48 -17.52 16.97
N ALA A 368 -2.47 -16.95 15.76
CA ALA A 368 -3.70 -16.49 15.12
C ALA A 368 -4.67 -17.63 14.84
N ASP A 369 -4.17 -18.79 14.41
CA ASP A 369 -4.98 -20.00 14.22
C ASP A 369 -5.50 -20.55 15.54
N ALA A 370 -4.68 -20.56 16.60
CA ALA A 370 -5.09 -20.98 17.94
C ALA A 370 -6.21 -20.08 18.50
N ALA A 371 -6.12 -18.77 18.32
CA ALA A 371 -7.17 -17.85 18.76
C ALA A 371 -8.50 -18.13 18.05
N ARG A 372 -8.48 -18.40 16.73
CA ARG A 372 -9.69 -18.80 15.98
C ARG A 372 -10.23 -20.12 16.50
N ARG A 373 -9.39 -21.13 16.65
CA ARG A 373 -9.77 -22.44 17.15
C ARG A 373 -10.42 -22.39 18.53
N MET A 374 -9.80 -21.67 19.47
CA MET A 374 -10.34 -21.53 20.83
C MET A 374 -11.66 -20.78 20.84
N TRP A 375 -11.87 -19.82 19.94
CA TRP A 375 -13.16 -19.17 19.74
C TRP A 375 -14.21 -20.14 19.20
N ASP A 376 -13.88 -20.93 18.18
CA ASP A 376 -14.76 -21.95 17.58
C ASP A 376 -15.14 -23.05 18.60
N ASP A 377 -14.22 -23.39 19.52
CA ASP A 377 -14.47 -24.30 20.64
C ASP A 377 -15.33 -23.69 21.76
N GLY A 378 -15.73 -22.41 21.65
CA GLY A 378 -16.66 -21.73 22.57
C GLY A 378 -16.03 -21.10 23.80
N HIS A 379 -14.72 -20.98 23.86
CA HIS A 379 -14.04 -20.32 24.98
C HIS A 379 -14.36 -18.82 25.04
N GLN A 380 -14.36 -18.27 26.25
CA GLN A 380 -14.76 -16.87 26.49
C GLN A 380 -13.60 -16.03 27.07
N GLN A 381 -12.68 -16.65 27.79
CA GLN A 381 -11.59 -15.95 28.47
C GLN A 381 -10.30 -16.80 28.46
N PRO A 382 -9.59 -16.85 27.31
CA PRO A 382 -8.35 -17.60 27.22
C PRO A 382 -7.22 -16.92 27.98
N LEU A 383 -6.37 -17.73 28.59
CA LEU A 383 -5.09 -17.35 29.14
C LEU A 383 -3.97 -17.70 28.16
N VAL A 384 -3.22 -16.72 27.71
CA VAL A 384 -1.99 -16.93 26.94
C VAL A 384 -0.81 -17.00 27.93
N PHE A 385 -0.10 -18.12 27.93
CA PHE A 385 1.05 -18.35 28.80
C PHE A 385 2.31 -18.54 27.94
N ALA A 386 3.17 -17.53 27.92
CA ALA A 386 4.28 -17.43 26.99
C ALA A 386 5.62 -17.12 27.70
N PRO A 387 6.79 -17.47 27.13
CA PRO A 387 8.06 -17.08 27.71
C PRO A 387 8.25 -15.56 27.73
N ALA A 388 8.88 -15.03 28.78
CA ALA A 388 9.11 -13.59 28.97
C ALA A 388 10.27 -13.06 28.07
N ASN A 389 10.32 -13.48 26.82
CA ASN A 389 11.28 -13.04 25.80
C ASN A 389 10.56 -12.35 24.62
N GLU A 390 11.31 -11.89 23.64
CA GLU A 390 10.75 -11.17 22.47
C GLU A 390 9.79 -12.06 21.66
N LEU A 391 10.14 -13.32 21.41
CA LEU A 391 9.29 -14.27 20.69
C LEU A 391 7.96 -14.46 21.42
N GLY A 392 8.00 -14.76 22.72
CA GLY A 392 6.77 -14.98 23.50
C GLY A 392 5.85 -13.76 23.51
N ARG A 393 6.42 -12.55 23.61
CA ARG A 393 5.61 -11.31 23.56
C ARG A 393 4.95 -11.11 22.20
N ARG A 394 5.67 -11.35 21.09
CA ARG A 394 5.10 -11.21 19.75
C ARG A 394 3.97 -12.21 19.49
N VAL A 395 4.19 -13.47 19.86
CA VAL A 395 3.18 -14.54 19.70
C VAL A 395 1.95 -14.26 20.55
N ALA A 396 2.13 -13.84 21.81
CA ALA A 396 1.04 -13.48 22.71
C ALA A 396 0.26 -12.24 22.21
N ALA A 397 0.96 -11.24 21.66
CA ALA A 397 0.34 -10.05 21.09
C ALA A 397 -0.52 -10.40 19.86
N GLU A 398 -0.03 -11.28 18.98
CA GLU A 398 -0.77 -11.72 17.80
C GLU A 398 -2.02 -12.54 18.17
N PHE A 399 -1.88 -13.48 19.13
CA PHE A 399 -3.05 -14.18 19.68
C PHE A 399 -4.10 -13.20 20.17
N ASN A 400 -3.69 -12.24 21.03
CA ASN A 400 -4.60 -11.27 21.61
C ASN A 400 -5.25 -10.36 20.54
N ARG A 401 -4.50 -9.94 19.52
CA ARG A 401 -5.03 -9.16 18.39
C ARG A 401 -6.16 -9.93 17.68
N GLN A 402 -5.89 -11.19 17.33
CA GLN A 402 -6.86 -12.06 16.65
C GLN A 402 -8.07 -12.35 17.54
N TRP A 403 -7.83 -12.63 18.84
CA TRP A 403 -8.88 -12.86 19.81
C TRP A 403 -9.79 -11.65 19.98
N GLN A 404 -9.22 -10.45 20.13
CA GLN A 404 -10.00 -9.20 20.24
C GLN A 404 -10.83 -8.91 19.00
N ALA A 405 -10.32 -9.20 17.81
CA ALA A 405 -11.04 -9.00 16.56
C ALA A 405 -12.34 -9.85 16.49
N GLN A 406 -12.34 -11.04 17.12
CA GLN A 406 -13.48 -11.95 17.14
C GLN A 406 -14.39 -11.74 18.33
N SER A 407 -13.82 -11.57 19.53
CA SER A 407 -14.57 -11.55 20.80
C SER A 407 -14.95 -10.15 21.28
N GLY A 408 -14.30 -9.10 20.75
CA GLY A 408 -14.37 -7.73 21.27
C GLY A 408 -13.70 -7.54 22.64
N ARG A 409 -13.01 -8.54 23.19
CA ARG A 409 -12.39 -8.53 24.52
C ARG A 409 -10.95 -8.99 24.48
N PRO A 410 -10.06 -8.48 25.36
CA PRO A 410 -8.68 -8.96 25.42
C PRO A 410 -8.60 -10.34 26.10
N ALA A 411 -7.63 -11.16 25.66
CA ALA A 411 -7.20 -12.35 26.37
C ALA A 411 -6.41 -11.98 27.66
N ILE A 412 -6.27 -12.93 28.56
CA ILE A 412 -5.33 -12.80 29.69
C ILE A 412 -3.94 -13.12 29.19
N LEU A 413 -2.98 -12.18 29.33
CA LEU A 413 -1.58 -12.41 28.93
C LEU A 413 -0.71 -12.58 30.19
N ALA A 414 -0.03 -13.70 30.28
CA ALA A 414 0.92 -13.99 31.34
C ALA A 414 2.23 -14.58 30.80
N TYR A 415 3.29 -14.31 31.51
CA TYR A 415 4.63 -14.69 31.05
C TYR A 415 5.39 -15.46 32.13
N PHE A 416 6.17 -16.46 31.69
CA PHE A 416 7.08 -17.21 32.54
C PHE A 416 8.54 -16.90 32.20
N ASN A 417 9.42 -17.00 33.23
CA ASN A 417 10.82 -16.66 33.05
C ASN A 417 11.71 -17.93 32.95
N ASN A 418 11.62 -18.81 33.91
CA ASN A 418 12.46 -20.02 33.97
C ASN A 418 11.78 -21.09 34.82
N GLN A 419 12.37 -22.28 34.84
CA GLN A 419 11.85 -23.43 35.56
C GLN A 419 11.74 -23.20 37.10
N ALA A 420 12.67 -22.45 37.70
CA ALA A 420 12.65 -22.21 39.14
C ALA A 420 11.48 -21.33 39.62
N SER A 421 10.93 -20.46 38.74
CA SER A 421 9.83 -19.59 39.06
C SER A 421 8.47 -20.11 38.58
N ILE A 422 8.43 -21.26 37.90
CA ILE A 422 7.25 -21.67 37.12
C ILE A 422 5.98 -21.83 37.95
N GLU A 423 6.05 -22.41 39.15
CA GLU A 423 4.89 -22.54 40.04
C GLU A 423 4.30 -21.17 40.37
N ASN A 424 5.15 -20.20 40.75
CA ASN A 424 4.71 -18.85 41.06
C ASN A 424 4.17 -18.12 39.81
N ASP A 425 4.76 -18.36 38.63
CA ASP A 425 4.34 -17.77 37.37
C ASP A 425 2.96 -18.32 36.96
N VAL A 426 2.71 -19.64 37.09
CA VAL A 426 1.40 -20.26 36.84
C VAL A 426 0.36 -19.77 37.86
N ARG A 427 0.69 -19.71 39.17
CA ARG A 427 -0.21 -19.19 40.20
C ARG A 427 -0.62 -17.74 39.92
N ARG A 428 0.32 -16.92 39.53
CA ARG A 428 0.11 -15.52 39.14
C ARG A 428 -0.77 -15.45 37.89
N ALA A 429 -0.48 -16.27 36.87
CA ALA A 429 -1.22 -16.32 35.61
C ALA A 429 -2.70 -16.67 35.84
N LEU A 430 -2.99 -17.69 36.63
CA LEU A 430 -4.37 -18.12 36.96
C LEU A 430 -5.17 -17.06 37.76
N ASN A 431 -4.48 -16.21 38.51
CA ASN A 431 -5.06 -15.08 39.24
C ASN A 431 -5.07 -13.77 38.44
N SER A 432 -4.47 -13.75 37.25
CA SER A 432 -4.42 -12.58 36.37
C SER A 432 -5.79 -12.31 35.72
N ARG A 433 -5.99 -11.05 35.37
CA ARG A 433 -7.18 -10.59 34.65
C ARG A 433 -6.76 -9.93 33.35
N PRO A 434 -7.63 -9.84 32.35
CA PRO A 434 -7.33 -9.09 31.13
C PRO A 434 -6.87 -7.68 31.51
N ALA A 435 -5.78 -7.20 30.91
CA ALA A 435 -5.46 -5.79 31.00
C ALA A 435 -6.67 -5.04 30.44
N ALA A 436 -7.25 -4.14 31.24
CA ALA A 436 -8.24 -3.22 30.72
C ALA A 436 -7.60 -2.60 29.47
N ALA A 437 -8.27 -2.72 28.32
CA ALA A 437 -7.85 -2.02 27.12
C ALA A 437 -7.57 -0.60 27.57
N ALA A 438 -6.40 -0.05 27.26
CA ALA A 438 -6.09 1.34 27.53
C ALA A 438 -7.23 2.12 26.89
N ALA A 439 -8.23 2.46 27.70
CA ALA A 439 -9.37 3.22 27.29
C ALA A 439 -8.79 4.54 26.81
N GLY A 440 -8.75 4.72 25.49
CA GLY A 440 -8.59 6.03 24.92
C GLY A 440 -9.57 6.89 25.71
N GLN A 441 -9.08 7.99 26.28
CA GLN A 441 -9.83 8.90 27.12
C GLN A 441 -11.15 9.24 26.42
N VAL A 442 -12.20 8.49 26.78
CA VAL A 442 -13.57 8.93 26.53
C VAL A 442 -13.80 10.04 27.53
N GLN A 443 -13.77 11.29 27.07
CA GLN A 443 -14.31 12.41 27.82
C GLN A 443 -15.73 12.04 28.19
N THR A 444 -15.96 11.77 29.48
CA THR A 444 -17.29 11.58 30.05
C THR A 444 -18.09 12.86 29.82
N LEU A 445 -19.02 12.81 28.88
CA LEU A 445 -20.15 13.72 28.87
C LEU A 445 -20.97 13.43 30.15
N GLU A 446 -21.08 14.41 31.03
CA GLU A 446 -21.91 14.36 32.22
C GLU A 446 -23.34 13.94 31.81
N GLY A 447 -23.81 12.80 32.31
CA GLY A 447 -25.18 12.35 32.11
C GLY A 447 -25.36 10.88 31.72
N SER A 448 -24.31 10.10 31.52
CA SER A 448 -24.44 8.66 31.22
C SER A 448 -24.41 7.84 32.48
N THR A 449 -25.46 7.01 32.68
CA THR A 449 -25.54 5.96 33.70
C THR A 449 -24.28 5.10 33.67
N PRO A 450 -23.65 4.74 34.82
CA PRO A 450 -22.50 3.85 34.85
C PRO A 450 -22.87 2.52 34.20
N GLY A 451 -22.37 2.28 32.98
CA GLY A 451 -22.47 0.97 32.36
C GLY A 451 -21.73 -0.04 33.23
N LEU A 452 -22.39 -1.14 33.57
CA LEU A 452 -21.82 -2.29 34.26
C LEU A 452 -20.48 -2.64 33.59
N VAL A 453 -19.37 -2.41 34.30
CA VAL A 453 -18.07 -2.95 33.91
C VAL A 453 -18.24 -4.48 33.93
N PRO A 454 -18.03 -5.20 32.80
CA PRO A 454 -18.23 -6.63 32.79
C PRO A 454 -17.29 -7.26 33.82
N GLU A 455 -17.89 -8.08 34.73
CA GLU A 455 -17.14 -8.78 35.75
C GLU A 455 -16.02 -9.61 35.11
N ALA A 456 -14.77 -9.40 35.52
CA ALA A 456 -13.61 -10.07 34.94
C ALA A 456 -13.70 -11.57 35.22
N ARG A 457 -13.94 -12.37 34.18
CA ARG A 457 -14.07 -13.83 34.29
C ARG A 457 -12.69 -14.47 34.51
N PRO A 458 -12.63 -15.56 35.29
CA PRO A 458 -11.40 -16.35 35.36
C PRO A 458 -11.08 -17.01 33.98
N ALA A 459 -9.84 -17.42 33.80
CA ALA A 459 -9.45 -18.16 32.61
C ALA A 459 -10.25 -19.47 32.48
N ASP A 460 -10.78 -19.74 31.28
CA ASP A 460 -11.53 -20.96 30.94
C ASP A 460 -10.74 -21.93 30.05
N SER A 461 -9.59 -21.49 29.55
CA SER A 461 -8.71 -22.23 28.66
C SER A 461 -7.30 -21.65 28.69
N VAL A 462 -6.30 -22.39 28.24
CA VAL A 462 -4.90 -21.96 28.21
C VAL A 462 -4.32 -22.16 26.81
N PHE A 463 -3.67 -21.15 26.28
CA PHE A 463 -2.78 -21.24 25.13
C PHE A 463 -1.33 -21.10 25.60
N MET A 464 -0.51 -22.17 25.48
CA MET A 464 0.90 -22.17 25.87
C MET A 464 1.81 -22.00 24.64
N VAL A 465 2.74 -21.06 24.75
CA VAL A 465 3.80 -20.85 23.76
C VAL A 465 5.06 -21.49 24.28
N THR A 466 5.20 -22.79 24.06
CA THR A 466 6.24 -23.64 24.65
C THR A 466 6.88 -24.56 23.61
N ASN A 467 8.02 -25.14 23.94
CA ASN A 467 8.57 -26.30 23.24
C ASN A 467 8.18 -27.60 23.97
N ALA A 468 8.52 -28.76 23.40
CA ALA A 468 8.19 -30.07 23.97
C ALA A 468 8.65 -30.25 25.41
N ALA A 469 9.89 -29.85 25.75
CA ALA A 469 10.44 -29.96 27.10
C ALA A 469 9.72 -29.02 28.07
N GLU A 470 9.51 -27.78 27.68
CA GLU A 470 8.75 -26.78 28.48
C GLU A 470 7.32 -27.25 28.74
N THR A 471 6.63 -27.76 27.71
CA THR A 471 5.27 -28.29 27.85
C THR A 471 5.18 -29.37 28.94
N ARG A 472 6.11 -30.32 28.92
CA ARG A 472 6.11 -31.45 29.88
C ARG A 472 6.28 -30.99 31.33
N TYR A 473 7.11 -30.02 31.59
CA TYR A 473 7.29 -29.57 32.97
C TYR A 473 6.31 -28.48 33.41
N ILE A 474 5.73 -27.68 32.47
CA ILE A 474 4.78 -26.60 32.81
C ILE A 474 3.36 -27.14 33.01
N LEU A 475 2.92 -28.03 32.14
CA LEU A 475 1.53 -28.52 32.13
C LEU A 475 1.06 -29.06 33.51
N PRO A 476 1.87 -29.87 34.27
CA PRO A 476 1.46 -30.36 35.58
C PRO A 476 1.22 -29.27 36.62
N TYR A 477 1.87 -28.10 36.53
CA TYR A 477 1.65 -26.99 37.46
C TYR A 477 0.28 -26.34 37.30
N PHE A 478 -0.30 -26.34 36.11
CA PHE A 478 -1.67 -25.86 35.92
C PHE A 478 -2.70 -26.73 36.66
N ASP A 479 -2.45 -28.03 36.76
CA ASP A 479 -3.28 -28.94 37.54
C ASP A 479 -2.98 -28.84 39.05
N PHE A 480 -1.71 -28.73 39.42
CA PHE A 480 -1.27 -28.68 40.83
C PHE A 480 -1.73 -27.42 41.57
N VAL A 481 -1.68 -26.27 40.91
CA VAL A 481 -2.00 -24.97 41.53
C VAL A 481 -3.52 -24.76 41.67
N ARG A 482 -4.31 -25.48 40.91
CA ARG A 482 -5.81 -25.38 40.96
C ARG A 482 -6.41 -26.30 42.03
N ASP A 483 -7.61 -26.01 42.42
CA ASP A 483 -8.38 -26.92 43.29
C ASP A 483 -8.51 -28.28 42.60
N SER A 484 -8.20 -29.35 43.32
CA SER A 484 -8.29 -30.74 42.84
C SER A 484 -9.69 -31.15 42.34
N ARG A 485 -10.75 -30.40 42.72
CA ARG A 485 -12.14 -30.59 42.27
C ARG A 485 -12.47 -29.79 41.02
N ALA A 486 -11.61 -28.85 40.60
CA ALA A 486 -11.86 -28.06 39.41
C ALA A 486 -11.53 -28.88 38.15
N ALA A 487 -12.39 -28.82 37.15
CA ALA A 487 -12.12 -29.45 35.84
C ALA A 487 -10.81 -28.94 35.22
N ARG A 488 -10.03 -29.83 34.58
CA ARG A 488 -8.82 -29.46 33.87
C ARG A 488 -9.11 -28.37 32.81
N LEU A 489 -8.25 -27.36 32.73
CA LEU A 489 -8.39 -26.35 31.67
C LEU A 489 -8.00 -26.94 30.32
N PRO A 490 -8.85 -26.83 29.27
CA PRO A 490 -8.45 -27.13 27.92
C PRO A 490 -7.18 -26.37 27.58
N THR A 491 -6.13 -27.09 27.19
CA THR A 491 -4.80 -26.52 26.96
C THR A 491 -4.39 -26.73 25.52
N TYR A 492 -4.03 -25.64 24.86
CA TYR A 492 -3.65 -25.55 23.45
C TYR A 492 -2.17 -25.17 23.34
N VAL A 493 -1.45 -25.79 22.42
CA VAL A 493 -0.02 -25.56 22.20
C VAL A 493 0.32 -25.43 20.73
N ILE A 494 1.44 -24.80 20.46
CA ILE A 494 1.98 -24.62 19.09
C ILE A 494 2.76 -25.87 18.63
N SER A 495 3.07 -25.94 17.33
CA SER A 495 3.79 -27.07 16.70
C SER A 495 5.14 -27.42 17.35
N ARG A 496 5.82 -26.44 17.97
CA ARG A 496 7.08 -26.68 18.72
C ARG A 496 6.92 -27.54 19.96
N SER A 497 5.70 -27.70 20.46
CA SER A 497 5.36 -28.54 21.61
C SER A 497 5.09 -30.00 21.23
N TYR A 498 5.26 -30.38 19.97
CA TYR A 498 5.03 -31.74 19.50
C TYR A 498 5.91 -32.74 20.25
N ILE A 499 5.27 -33.76 20.80
CA ILE A 499 5.90 -34.91 21.46
C ILE A 499 5.40 -36.15 20.71
N PRO A 500 6.28 -37.01 20.22
CA PRO A 500 5.90 -38.23 19.52
C PRO A 500 4.94 -39.12 20.34
N ALA A 501 4.04 -39.82 19.68
CA ALA A 501 3.15 -40.77 20.30
C ALA A 501 3.96 -41.86 21.04
N GLY A 502 3.55 -42.20 22.27
CA GLY A 502 4.20 -43.19 23.09
C GLY A 502 5.46 -42.72 23.85
N GLU A 503 5.99 -41.53 23.60
CA GLU A 503 7.15 -40.99 24.31
C GLU A 503 6.83 -40.34 25.66
N ALA A 504 5.54 -40.00 25.91
CA ALA A 504 5.09 -39.46 27.17
C ALA A 504 4.44 -40.55 28.03
N PRO A 505 4.65 -40.53 29.37
CA PRO A 505 3.91 -41.40 30.30
C PRO A 505 2.40 -41.26 30.11
N MET A 506 1.70 -42.39 30.33
CA MET A 506 0.25 -42.43 30.17
C MET A 506 -0.40 -41.40 31.12
N GLY A 507 -1.24 -40.53 30.57
CA GLY A 507 -1.94 -39.47 31.29
C GLY A 507 -1.20 -38.14 31.45
N GLU A 508 0.14 -38.09 31.23
CA GLU A 508 0.91 -36.83 31.34
C GLU A 508 0.38 -35.72 30.43
N LEU A 509 0.12 -36.04 29.17
CA LEU A 509 -0.35 -35.10 28.17
C LEU A 509 -1.86 -35.20 27.86
N ALA A 510 -2.63 -35.98 28.64
CA ALA A 510 -4.04 -36.23 28.36
C ALA A 510 -4.84 -34.93 28.21
N GLY A 511 -5.56 -34.78 27.09
CA GLY A 511 -6.35 -33.60 26.77
C GLY A 511 -5.55 -32.39 26.24
N LEU A 512 -4.24 -32.55 26.02
CA LEU A 512 -3.42 -31.50 25.38
C LEU A 512 -3.79 -31.40 23.90
N ARG A 513 -4.06 -30.20 23.42
CA ARG A 513 -4.43 -29.91 22.03
C ARG A 513 -3.27 -29.23 21.32
N LEU A 514 -2.80 -29.86 20.24
CA LEU A 514 -1.66 -29.41 19.45
C LEU A 514 -2.12 -29.03 18.04
N SER A 515 -1.64 -27.89 17.55
CA SER A 515 -1.72 -27.55 16.14
C SER A 515 -0.41 -27.83 15.42
N ASP A 516 -0.50 -28.42 14.24
CA ASP A 516 0.61 -28.48 13.28
C ASP A 516 0.05 -28.55 11.86
N MET A 517 0.93 -28.43 10.87
CA MET A 517 0.56 -28.59 9.47
C MET A 517 0.14 -30.03 9.17
N PRO A 518 -0.83 -30.28 8.28
CA PRO A 518 -1.28 -31.62 7.90
C PRO A 518 -0.13 -32.56 7.52
N TRP A 519 0.90 -32.04 6.87
CA TRP A 519 2.11 -32.74 6.47
C TRP A 519 2.86 -33.43 7.63
N MET A 520 2.84 -32.85 8.81
CA MET A 520 3.49 -33.44 9.98
C MET A 520 2.71 -34.60 10.58
N PHE A 521 1.41 -34.65 10.32
CA PHE A 521 0.54 -35.76 10.71
C PHE A 521 0.38 -36.79 9.56
N ASP A 522 -0.81 -36.94 9.03
CA ASP A 522 -1.14 -37.94 8.00
C ASP A 522 -1.40 -37.30 6.63
N GLY A 523 -1.10 -36.02 6.46
CA GLY A 523 -1.29 -35.33 5.17
C GLY A 523 -0.36 -35.87 4.10
N ALA A 524 -0.92 -36.22 2.94
CA ALA A 524 -0.22 -36.73 1.75
C ALA A 524 0.77 -37.89 2.05
N PRO A 525 0.30 -39.04 2.58
CA PRO A 525 1.18 -40.11 3.06
C PRO A 525 2.08 -40.69 1.96
N GLN A 526 1.59 -40.82 0.71
CA GLN A 526 2.36 -41.33 -0.41
C GLN A 526 3.54 -40.41 -0.76
N LEU A 527 3.30 -39.09 -0.81
CA LEU A 527 4.34 -38.10 -1.05
C LEU A 527 5.37 -38.12 0.12
N LYS A 528 4.88 -38.29 1.35
CA LYS A 528 5.75 -38.33 2.54
C LYS A 528 6.68 -39.54 2.50
N GLU A 529 6.18 -40.71 2.11
CA GLU A 529 6.97 -41.93 1.95
C GLU A 529 8.02 -41.75 0.83
N GLU A 530 7.64 -41.17 -0.31
CA GLU A 530 8.56 -40.87 -1.41
C GLU A 530 9.68 -39.92 -0.94
N VAL A 531 9.31 -38.82 -0.26
CA VAL A 531 10.26 -37.84 0.25
C VAL A 531 11.23 -38.48 1.25
N LEU A 532 10.74 -39.27 2.20
CA LEU A 532 11.60 -39.93 3.20
C LEU A 532 12.48 -41.03 2.57
N SER A 533 12.06 -41.63 1.45
CA SER A 533 12.90 -42.57 0.71
C SER A 533 14.09 -41.86 0.03
N LEU A 534 13.88 -40.64 -0.46
CA LEU A 534 14.92 -39.82 -1.10
C LEU A 534 15.83 -39.12 -0.07
N TRP A 535 15.28 -38.71 1.06
CA TRP A 535 15.97 -38.01 2.14
C TRP A 535 15.73 -38.67 3.51
N PRO A 536 16.35 -39.83 3.79
CA PRO A 536 16.13 -40.58 5.03
C PRO A 536 16.51 -39.81 6.31
N GLU A 537 17.44 -38.88 6.21
CA GLU A 537 17.92 -38.05 7.32
C GLU A 537 17.07 -36.79 7.54
N ALA A 538 15.96 -36.62 6.80
CA ALA A 538 15.11 -35.43 6.90
C ALA A 538 14.47 -35.36 8.31
N ASN A 539 14.88 -34.35 9.09
CA ASN A 539 14.28 -34.06 10.38
C ASN A 539 12.98 -33.23 10.24
N ALA A 540 12.27 -33.06 11.36
CA ALA A 540 10.99 -32.32 11.38
C ALA A 540 11.11 -30.86 10.85
N GLY A 541 12.23 -30.20 11.09
CA GLY A 541 12.50 -28.86 10.58
C GLY A 541 12.65 -28.84 9.06
N TRP A 542 13.40 -29.79 8.53
CA TRP A 542 13.58 -29.98 7.10
C TRP A 542 12.23 -30.28 6.40
N LEU A 543 11.44 -31.20 6.96
CA LEU A 543 10.12 -31.55 6.42
C LEU A 543 9.15 -30.36 6.37
N ARG A 544 9.17 -29.47 7.38
CA ARG A 544 8.35 -28.26 7.37
C ARG A 544 8.77 -27.28 6.28
N LEU A 545 10.08 -27.12 6.05
CA LEU A 545 10.60 -26.25 4.99
C LEU A 545 10.34 -26.81 3.60
N PHE A 546 10.40 -28.15 3.43
CA PHE A 546 9.96 -28.82 2.21
C PHE A 546 8.48 -28.49 1.91
N ALA A 547 7.60 -28.65 2.90
CA ALA A 547 6.18 -28.35 2.77
C ALA A 547 5.93 -26.86 2.41
N LEU A 548 6.69 -25.94 3.00
CA LEU A 548 6.65 -24.51 2.65
C LEU A 548 6.98 -24.30 1.17
N GLY A 549 8.05 -24.91 0.68
CA GLY A 549 8.46 -24.82 -0.72
C GLY A 549 7.43 -25.40 -1.69
N TYR A 550 6.86 -26.57 -1.33
CA TYR A 550 5.82 -27.24 -2.10
C TYR A 550 4.58 -26.34 -2.26
N ASP A 551 4.02 -25.87 -1.14
CA ASP A 551 2.83 -25.02 -1.16
C ASP A 551 3.11 -23.67 -1.81
N ALA A 552 4.28 -23.08 -1.58
CA ALA A 552 4.65 -21.82 -2.21
C ALA A 552 4.61 -21.93 -3.75
N ARG A 553 5.10 -23.04 -4.31
CA ARG A 553 5.03 -23.28 -5.76
C ARG A 553 3.60 -23.53 -6.23
N ALA A 554 2.83 -24.32 -5.48
CA ALA A 554 1.44 -24.64 -5.81
C ALA A 554 0.52 -23.42 -5.79
N LEU A 555 0.81 -22.45 -4.91
CA LEU A 555 0.02 -21.23 -4.75
C LEU A 555 0.24 -20.19 -5.85
N VAL A 556 1.38 -20.19 -6.55
CA VAL A 556 1.77 -19.09 -7.47
C VAL A 556 0.63 -18.66 -8.40
N MET A 557 -0.07 -19.61 -9.02
CA MET A 557 -1.15 -19.32 -9.96
C MET A 557 -2.46 -18.90 -9.26
N GLN A 558 -2.62 -19.23 -7.98
CA GLN A 558 -3.85 -19.03 -7.22
C GLN A 558 -3.85 -17.76 -6.36
N LEU A 559 -2.67 -17.16 -6.11
CA LEU A 559 -2.51 -16.01 -5.22
C LEU A 559 -3.47 -14.85 -5.51
N PRO A 560 -3.67 -14.41 -6.77
CA PRO A 560 -4.60 -13.31 -7.05
C PRO A 560 -6.05 -13.63 -6.71
N ALA A 561 -6.50 -14.85 -7.04
CA ALA A 561 -7.86 -15.30 -6.79
C ALA A 561 -8.12 -15.45 -5.28
N LEU A 562 -7.18 -16.06 -4.55
CA LEU A 562 -7.26 -16.22 -3.10
C LEU A 562 -7.31 -14.86 -2.38
N ARG A 563 -6.51 -13.88 -2.83
CA ARG A 563 -6.55 -12.52 -2.28
C ARG A 563 -7.89 -11.80 -2.49
N GLN A 564 -8.63 -12.19 -3.53
CA GLN A 564 -9.98 -11.68 -3.84
C GLN A 564 -11.10 -12.47 -3.16
N GLY A 565 -10.76 -13.40 -2.25
CA GLY A 565 -11.72 -14.16 -1.47
C GLY A 565 -12.16 -15.48 -2.13
N ALA A 566 -11.38 -16.03 -3.07
CA ALA A 566 -11.61 -17.40 -3.54
C ALA A 566 -11.56 -18.39 -2.36
N PRO A 567 -12.25 -19.54 -2.45
CA PRO A 567 -12.23 -20.57 -1.42
C PRO A 567 -10.81 -20.99 -1.04
N ALA A 568 -10.62 -21.38 0.23
CA ALA A 568 -9.36 -21.92 0.71
C ALA A 568 -8.92 -23.12 -0.11
N VAL A 569 -7.61 -23.27 -0.33
CA VAL A 569 -7.03 -24.42 -1.03
C VAL A 569 -6.27 -25.31 -0.07
N PRO A 570 -6.38 -26.63 -0.21
CA PRO A 570 -5.62 -27.54 0.64
C PRO A 570 -4.15 -27.50 0.27
N GLY A 571 -3.28 -27.41 1.28
CA GLY A 571 -1.84 -27.48 1.16
C GLY A 571 -1.22 -28.45 2.16
N LEU A 572 0.07 -28.70 2.01
CA LEU A 572 0.85 -29.48 2.99
C LEU A 572 0.98 -28.74 4.31
N THR A 573 1.02 -27.39 4.26
CA THR A 573 1.18 -26.53 5.44
C THR A 573 -0.14 -26.15 6.10
N GLY A 574 -1.28 -26.48 5.53
CA GLY A 574 -2.62 -26.17 6.05
C GLY A 574 -3.64 -25.92 4.94
N GLU A 575 -4.86 -25.51 5.32
CA GLU A 575 -5.78 -24.87 4.37
C GLU A 575 -5.34 -23.41 4.20
N LEU A 576 -5.15 -23.01 2.94
CA LEU A 576 -4.47 -21.77 2.59
C LEU A 576 -5.45 -20.74 2.04
N THR A 577 -5.42 -19.55 2.59
CA THR A 577 -6.11 -18.36 2.10
C THR A 577 -5.13 -17.19 1.99
N VAL A 578 -5.53 -16.10 1.34
CA VAL A 578 -4.69 -14.89 1.25
C VAL A 578 -5.51 -13.70 1.75
N SER A 579 -4.94 -12.96 2.71
CA SER A 579 -5.58 -11.74 3.23
C SER A 579 -5.54 -10.60 2.18
N PRO A 580 -6.36 -9.54 2.34
CA PRO A 580 -6.30 -8.36 1.50
C PRO A 580 -4.91 -7.71 1.44
N GLU A 581 -4.12 -7.84 2.50
CA GLU A 581 -2.73 -7.35 2.60
C GLU A 581 -1.73 -8.23 1.85
N GLY A 582 -2.16 -9.37 1.30
CA GLY A 582 -1.31 -10.30 0.57
C GLY A 582 -0.61 -11.35 1.44
N VAL A 583 -1.05 -11.52 2.69
CA VAL A 583 -0.47 -12.53 3.59
C VAL A 583 -1.18 -13.87 3.40
N VAL A 584 -0.42 -14.90 3.09
CA VAL A 584 -0.91 -16.29 3.09
C VAL A 584 -1.19 -16.71 4.53
N GLN A 585 -2.45 -16.96 4.82
CA GLN A 585 -2.92 -17.48 6.11
C GLN A 585 -3.11 -18.97 6.02
N ARG A 586 -2.77 -19.66 7.09
CA ARG A 586 -2.86 -21.12 7.18
C ARG A 586 -3.88 -21.49 8.25
N ARG A 587 -4.79 -22.39 7.93
CA ARG A 587 -5.61 -23.09 8.91
C ARG A 587 -4.97 -24.44 9.19
N LEU A 588 -4.51 -24.61 10.43
CA LEU A 588 -3.74 -25.79 10.83
C LEU A 588 -4.65 -26.97 11.19
N GLN A 589 -4.08 -28.16 11.21
CA GLN A 589 -4.75 -29.32 11.73
C GLN A 589 -4.56 -29.39 13.24
N TRP A 590 -5.65 -29.64 13.98
CA TRP A 590 -5.66 -29.78 15.42
C TRP A 590 -5.81 -31.24 15.84
N ARG A 591 -5.00 -31.69 16.80
CA ARG A 591 -5.09 -33.00 17.41
C ARG A 591 -5.11 -32.90 18.92
N GLU A 592 -5.78 -33.86 19.57
CA GLU A 592 -5.82 -33.98 21.01
C GLU A 592 -5.08 -35.26 21.42
N TYR A 593 -4.27 -35.18 22.47
CA TYR A 593 -3.53 -36.32 23.01
C TYR A 593 -4.47 -37.17 23.88
N VAL A 594 -4.80 -38.37 23.40
CA VAL A 594 -5.74 -39.29 24.05
C VAL A 594 -5.09 -40.68 24.13
N ASN A 595 -4.99 -41.25 25.32
CA ASN A 595 -4.50 -42.62 25.56
C ASN A 595 -3.12 -42.92 24.94
N GLY A 596 -2.24 -41.94 24.84
CA GLY A 596 -0.88 -42.14 24.31
C GLY A 596 -0.71 -41.80 22.83
N ASP A 597 -1.77 -41.35 22.18
CA ASP A 597 -1.74 -41.02 20.74
C ASP A 597 -2.41 -39.66 20.44
N TRP A 598 -2.10 -39.10 19.26
CA TRP A 598 -2.66 -37.84 18.75
C TRP A 598 -3.86 -38.11 17.84
N LEU A 599 -5.07 -37.83 18.32
CA LEU A 599 -6.32 -38.01 17.59
C LEU A 599 -6.82 -36.68 16.98
N SER A 600 -7.37 -36.74 15.76
CA SER A 600 -7.94 -35.55 15.09
C SER A 600 -9.15 -34.98 15.86
N ILE A 601 -9.16 -33.68 16.14
CA ILE A 601 -10.28 -33.00 16.77
C ILE A 601 -11.29 -32.63 15.65
N GLY A 602 -12.52 -33.13 15.73
CA GLY A 602 -13.58 -32.87 14.75
C GLY A 602 -14.00 -34.09 13.94
N GLN A 603 -13.30 -35.23 14.05
CA GLN A 603 -13.77 -36.54 13.61
C GLN A 603 -14.37 -37.33 14.79
N GLN A 604 -15.16 -36.67 15.63
CA GLN A 604 -16.01 -37.45 16.53
C GLN A 604 -17.10 -38.08 15.66
N THR A 605 -16.91 -39.36 15.41
CA THR A 605 -17.91 -40.31 14.92
C THR A 605 -19.27 -40.01 15.49
N GLU A 606 -20.28 -39.86 14.62
CA GLU A 606 -21.67 -40.08 15.02
C GLU A 606 -21.75 -41.40 15.82
N PRO A 607 -22.41 -41.42 16.97
CA PRO A 607 -22.62 -42.65 17.68
C PRO A 607 -23.49 -43.57 16.81
N GLN A 608 -22.98 -44.79 16.57
CA GLN A 608 -23.70 -45.85 15.90
C GLN A 608 -24.96 -46.24 16.71
#